data_2dc7891b95c570bad33c744f8b47f547
#
_entry.id   2dc7891b95c570bad33c744f8b47f547
#
_cell.length_a   1.000
_cell.length_b   1.000
_cell.length_c   1.000
_cell.angle_alpha   90.00
_cell.angle_beta   90.00
_cell.angle_gamma   90.00
#
_symmetry.space_group_name_H-M   'P 1'
#
loop_
_entity.id
_entity.type
_entity.pdbx_description
1 polymer ?
#
loop_
_entity_poly.entity_id
_entity_poly.type
_entity_poly.pdbx_seq_one_letter_code
_entity_poly.pdbx_strand_id
1 'polypeptide(L)'
;MDAVAPNFAGALPDAQRSTDETCDSCLRVQHLQKFYGSRKAVKDVSLSVRKGEVVGLLGPNGAGKTTSFYMIVGLVRASAGTITIDGQSIEHMPIHRRARLGLSYLPQEASIFRKLNVEDNVRAVLELQFDDRGRPLREAAIEQRLTALLQDLRIEHLRQSSALSLSGGERRRVEIARALATQPRFILLDEPFAGIDPIAVIEIQRIISFLKNRGIGVLITDHNVRETLGICDHAYIISDGSVLAEGTPADIVNDVDVRRVYLGEHFRM
;
A
#
# COMPACT_ATOMS: atom_id res chain seq x y z
N MET A 1 18.02 -62.11 4.98
CA MET A 1 17.50 -61.14 6.00
C MET A 1 17.85 -59.76 5.49
N ASP A 2 16.89 -59.21 4.74
CA ASP A 2 17.06 -57.98 3.98
C ASP A 2 16.66 -56.79 4.85
N ALA A 3 17.58 -55.87 5.04
CA ALA A 3 17.32 -54.61 5.72
C ALA A 3 16.90 -53.59 4.69
N VAL A 4 15.62 -53.23 4.72
CA VAL A 4 15.03 -52.15 3.89
C VAL A 4 15.43 -50.78 4.45
N ALA A 5 16.11 -49.98 3.61
CA ALA A 5 16.42 -48.58 3.91
C ALA A 5 15.17 -47.71 3.78
N PRO A 6 14.96 -46.71 4.64
CA PRO A 6 13.84 -45.81 4.51
C PRO A 6 14.11 -44.76 3.40
N ASN A 7 13.16 -44.66 2.52
CA ASN A 7 13.08 -43.69 1.40
C ASN A 7 12.72 -42.32 1.96
N PHE A 8 13.67 -41.39 2.04
CA PHE A 8 13.40 -39.96 2.29
C PHE A 8 12.99 -39.30 0.97
N ALA A 9 11.70 -39.31 0.70
CA ALA A 9 11.13 -38.38 -0.27
C ALA A 9 11.20 -36.96 0.30
N GLY A 10 12.21 -36.22 -0.14
CA GLY A 10 12.31 -34.80 0.16
C GLY A 10 11.15 -34.04 -0.48
N ALA A 11 10.30 -33.40 0.33
CA ALA A 11 9.35 -32.45 -0.12
C ALA A 11 10.12 -31.22 -0.68
N LEU A 12 9.92 -30.92 -1.96
CA LEU A 12 10.38 -29.70 -2.59
C LEU A 12 9.65 -28.49 -1.93
N PRO A 13 10.33 -27.37 -1.69
CA PRO A 13 9.66 -26.20 -1.17
C PRO A 13 8.74 -25.61 -2.23
N ASP A 14 7.45 -25.47 -1.92
CA ASP A 14 6.47 -24.68 -2.64
C ASP A 14 6.89 -23.19 -2.59
N ALA A 15 7.60 -22.74 -3.59
CA ALA A 15 7.91 -21.33 -3.74
C ALA A 15 8.02 -20.94 -5.20
N GLN A 16 6.89 -20.75 -5.81
CA GLN A 16 6.70 -19.79 -6.90
C GLN A 16 5.20 -19.56 -6.99
N ARG A 17 4.73 -18.43 -6.41
CA ARG A 17 3.37 -17.95 -6.70
C ARG A 17 3.29 -17.72 -8.20
N SER A 18 2.63 -18.62 -8.91
CA SER A 18 2.37 -18.42 -10.33
C SER A 18 1.54 -17.15 -10.48
N THR A 19 2.02 -16.20 -11.24
CA THR A 19 1.33 -14.95 -11.59
C THR A 19 0.04 -15.17 -12.39
N ASP A 20 -0.33 -16.42 -12.64
CA ASP A 20 -1.42 -16.85 -13.52
C ASP A 20 -2.73 -17.28 -12.83
N GLU A 21 -2.79 -17.32 -11.49
CA GLU A 21 -4.06 -17.58 -10.82
C GLU A 21 -4.98 -16.36 -10.90
N THR A 22 -6.20 -16.56 -11.37
CA THR A 22 -7.29 -15.59 -11.35
C THR A 22 -7.56 -15.16 -9.91
N CYS A 23 -7.00 -14.02 -9.52
CA CYS A 23 -7.19 -13.46 -8.20
C CYS A 23 -8.48 -12.63 -8.20
N ASP A 24 -9.55 -13.15 -7.63
CA ASP A 24 -10.88 -12.53 -7.61
C ASP A 24 -10.97 -11.23 -6.79
N SER A 25 -9.92 -10.83 -6.10
CA SER A 25 -9.90 -9.61 -5.27
C SER A 25 -8.47 -9.09 -5.09
N CYS A 26 -7.88 -8.56 -6.18
CA CYS A 26 -6.51 -8.04 -6.12
C CYS A 26 -6.25 -6.84 -7.02
N LEU A 27 -5.31 -6.02 -6.57
CA LEU A 27 -4.56 -5.10 -7.41
C LEU A 27 -3.40 -5.86 -8.02
N ARG A 28 -3.34 -5.97 -9.35
CA ARG A 28 -2.28 -6.68 -10.08
C ARG A 28 -1.57 -5.75 -11.03
N VAL A 29 -0.27 -5.88 -11.08
CA VAL A 29 0.63 -5.17 -11.98
C VAL A 29 1.46 -6.22 -12.72
N GLN A 30 1.53 -6.12 -14.05
CA GLN A 30 2.27 -7.07 -14.87
C GLN A 30 3.14 -6.33 -15.88
N HIS A 31 4.44 -6.66 -15.90
CA HIS A 31 5.43 -6.18 -16.86
C HIS A 31 5.46 -4.66 -17.00
N LEU A 32 5.29 -3.95 -15.87
CA LEU A 32 5.23 -2.49 -15.86
C LEU A 32 6.57 -1.88 -16.28
N GLN A 33 6.52 -0.95 -17.22
CA GLN A 33 7.71 -0.30 -17.77
C GLN A 33 7.55 1.22 -17.81
N LYS A 34 8.67 1.93 -17.61
CA LYS A 34 8.73 3.39 -17.77
C LYS A 34 10.01 3.85 -18.40
N PHE A 35 9.86 4.62 -19.47
CA PHE A 35 10.94 5.28 -20.16
C PHE A 35 10.86 6.79 -19.97
N TYR A 36 11.99 7.45 -19.71
CA TYR A 36 12.17 8.89 -19.76
C TYR A 36 13.27 9.19 -20.79
N GLY A 37 12.87 9.54 -22.00
CA GLY A 37 13.79 9.62 -23.13
C GLY A 37 14.45 8.24 -23.38
N SER A 38 15.80 8.21 -23.38
CA SER A 38 16.57 6.97 -23.54
C SER A 38 16.74 6.18 -22.24
N ARG A 39 16.43 6.78 -21.07
CA ARG A 39 16.60 6.12 -19.77
C ARG A 39 15.38 5.24 -19.44
N LYS A 40 15.63 3.95 -19.22
CA LYS A 40 14.63 2.99 -18.74
C LYS A 40 14.63 3.02 -17.20
N ALA A 41 13.71 3.78 -16.61
CA ALA A 41 13.61 3.94 -15.16
C ALA A 41 12.95 2.74 -14.48
N VAL A 42 11.99 2.09 -15.16
CA VAL A 42 11.39 0.82 -14.76
C VAL A 42 11.47 -0.10 -15.97
N LYS A 43 12.10 -1.25 -15.81
CA LYS A 43 12.40 -2.19 -16.90
C LYS A 43 11.36 -3.29 -17.01
N ASP A 44 11.03 -3.90 -15.89
CA ASP A 44 10.03 -4.96 -15.77
C ASP A 44 9.66 -5.13 -14.30
N VAL A 45 8.48 -4.64 -13.91
CA VAL A 45 7.98 -4.79 -12.55
C VAL A 45 6.60 -5.44 -12.60
N SER A 46 6.51 -6.61 -11.96
CA SER A 46 5.26 -7.31 -11.71
C SER A 46 5.07 -7.48 -10.22
N LEU A 47 3.87 -7.21 -9.72
CA LEU A 47 3.50 -7.39 -8.32
C LEU A 47 1.98 -7.57 -8.17
N SER A 48 1.57 -8.10 -7.04
CA SER A 48 0.16 -8.20 -6.69
C SER A 48 -0.08 -7.86 -5.22
N VAL A 49 -1.24 -7.28 -4.94
CA VAL A 49 -1.72 -6.99 -3.58
C VAL A 49 -3.13 -7.55 -3.46
N ARG A 50 -3.36 -8.46 -2.51
CA ARG A 50 -4.69 -9.00 -2.22
C ARG A 50 -5.40 -8.15 -1.18
N LYS A 51 -6.74 -8.25 -1.11
CA LYS A 51 -7.49 -7.65 -0.01
C LYS A 51 -7.05 -8.23 1.33
N GLY A 52 -6.88 -7.35 2.33
CA GLY A 52 -6.42 -7.75 3.65
C GLY A 52 -4.95 -8.20 3.71
N GLU A 53 -4.16 -7.86 2.71
CA GLU A 53 -2.72 -8.13 2.65
C GLU A 53 -1.93 -6.82 2.73
N VAL A 54 -0.82 -6.84 3.43
CA VAL A 54 0.15 -5.75 3.47
C VAL A 54 1.37 -6.14 2.65
N VAL A 55 1.65 -5.39 1.59
CA VAL A 55 2.75 -5.65 0.65
C VAL A 55 3.75 -4.51 0.69
N GLY A 56 5.03 -4.84 0.85
CA GLY A 56 6.14 -3.90 0.78
C GLY A 56 6.74 -3.82 -0.63
N LEU A 57 6.99 -2.59 -1.12
CA LEU A 57 7.72 -2.33 -2.35
C LEU A 57 9.04 -1.63 -1.98
N LEU A 58 10.11 -2.39 -1.83
CA LEU A 58 11.36 -1.97 -1.24
C LEU A 58 12.52 -2.01 -2.26
N GLY A 59 13.68 -1.51 -1.87
CA GLY A 59 14.90 -1.53 -2.70
C GLY A 59 15.73 -0.25 -2.56
N PRO A 60 16.92 -0.19 -3.14
CA PRO A 60 17.82 0.96 -3.02
C PRO A 60 17.27 2.22 -3.69
N ASN A 61 17.89 3.37 -3.40
CA ASN A 61 17.56 4.63 -4.05
C ASN A 61 17.80 4.55 -5.56
N GLY A 62 16.85 5.08 -6.34
CA GLY A 62 16.92 5.05 -7.80
C GLY A 62 16.52 3.72 -8.45
N ALA A 63 16.14 2.71 -7.67
CA ALA A 63 15.73 1.39 -8.18
C ALA A 63 14.43 1.40 -9.01
N GLY A 64 13.63 2.48 -8.97
CA GLY A 64 12.38 2.58 -9.69
C GLY A 64 11.12 2.45 -8.82
N LYS A 65 11.25 2.31 -7.48
CA LYS A 65 10.12 2.17 -6.53
C LYS A 65 9.05 3.25 -6.70
N THR A 66 9.44 4.51 -6.46
CA THR A 66 8.53 5.67 -6.54
C THR A 66 7.89 5.80 -7.92
N THR A 67 8.65 5.53 -8.99
CA THR A 67 8.11 5.55 -10.35
C THR A 67 7.06 4.46 -10.57
N SER A 68 7.33 3.23 -10.13
CA SER A 68 6.37 2.11 -10.18
C SER A 68 5.12 2.42 -9.36
N PHE A 69 5.31 2.91 -8.16
CA PHE A 69 4.24 3.31 -7.26
C PHE A 69 3.35 4.41 -7.87
N TYR A 70 3.95 5.45 -8.45
CA TYR A 70 3.20 6.54 -9.09
C TYR A 70 2.49 6.12 -10.38
N MET A 71 3.00 5.11 -11.08
CA MET A 71 2.27 4.50 -12.21
C MET A 71 1.02 3.77 -11.72
N ILE A 72 1.11 3.05 -10.58
CA ILE A 72 -0.05 2.36 -9.98
C ILE A 72 -1.09 3.37 -9.47
N VAL A 73 -0.66 4.45 -8.83
CA VAL A 73 -1.55 5.55 -8.39
C VAL A 73 -2.23 6.25 -9.58
N GLY A 74 -1.53 6.36 -10.71
CA GLY A 74 -1.98 7.10 -11.90
C GLY A 74 -1.47 8.54 -11.98
N LEU A 75 -0.44 8.89 -11.19
CA LEU A 75 0.29 10.16 -11.28
C LEU A 75 1.29 10.17 -12.45
N VAL A 76 1.82 9.01 -12.80
CA VAL A 76 2.74 8.82 -13.92
C VAL A 76 2.13 7.80 -14.88
N ARG A 77 2.10 8.09 -16.17
CA ARG A 77 1.64 7.13 -17.18
C ARG A 77 2.72 6.07 -17.43
N ALA A 78 2.32 4.81 -17.39
CA ALA A 78 3.18 3.70 -17.79
C ALA A 78 3.51 3.79 -19.31
N SER A 79 4.70 3.32 -19.67
CA SER A 79 5.10 3.19 -21.09
C SER A 79 4.66 1.85 -21.67
N ALA A 80 4.61 0.81 -20.84
CA ALA A 80 4.11 -0.52 -21.18
C ALA A 80 3.71 -1.28 -19.91
N GLY A 81 3.07 -2.44 -20.07
CA GLY A 81 2.56 -3.27 -18.98
C GLY A 81 1.11 -2.99 -18.67
N THR A 82 0.54 -3.77 -17.76
CA THR A 82 -0.87 -3.69 -17.37
C THR A 82 -1.01 -3.48 -15.86
N ILE A 83 -2.06 -2.75 -15.47
CA ILE A 83 -2.47 -2.56 -14.09
C ILE A 83 -3.96 -2.85 -14.02
N THR A 84 -4.35 -3.80 -13.17
CA THR A 84 -5.75 -4.20 -13.02
C THR A 84 -6.19 -4.18 -11.57
N ILE A 85 -7.46 -3.86 -11.34
CA ILE A 85 -8.16 -4.06 -10.05
C ILE A 85 -9.30 -5.02 -10.31
N ASP A 86 -9.28 -6.19 -9.68
CA ASP A 86 -10.25 -7.28 -9.87
C ASP A 86 -10.47 -7.59 -11.37
N GLY A 87 -9.39 -7.69 -12.13
CA GLY A 87 -9.40 -7.94 -13.58
C GLY A 87 -9.75 -6.73 -14.46
N GLN A 88 -10.23 -5.63 -13.89
CA GLN A 88 -10.50 -4.41 -14.64
C GLN A 88 -9.23 -3.60 -14.87
N SER A 89 -8.89 -3.35 -16.14
CA SER A 89 -7.75 -2.52 -16.56
C SER A 89 -7.90 -1.07 -16.13
N ILE A 90 -6.84 -0.52 -15.51
CA ILE A 90 -6.81 0.86 -15.00
C ILE A 90 -5.61 1.67 -15.49
N GLU A 91 -4.67 1.11 -16.24
CA GLU A 91 -3.40 1.76 -16.63
C GLU A 91 -3.60 3.10 -17.37
N HIS A 92 -4.70 3.25 -18.10
CA HIS A 92 -5.04 4.48 -18.82
C HIS A 92 -6.02 5.39 -18.07
N MET A 93 -6.47 4.95 -16.87
CA MET A 93 -7.42 5.74 -16.09
C MET A 93 -6.70 6.81 -15.27
N PRO A 94 -7.22 8.04 -15.22
CA PRO A 94 -6.71 9.08 -14.33
C PRO A 94 -7.01 8.73 -12.87
N ILE A 95 -6.23 9.31 -11.94
CA ILE A 95 -6.29 9.02 -10.49
C ILE A 95 -7.71 9.05 -9.91
N HIS A 96 -8.54 10.03 -10.30
CA HIS A 96 -9.91 10.14 -9.76
C HIS A 96 -10.84 8.99 -10.20
N ARG A 97 -10.60 8.36 -11.36
CA ARG A 97 -11.33 7.16 -11.79
C ARG A 97 -10.85 5.93 -11.05
N ARG A 98 -9.52 5.82 -10.82
CA ARG A 98 -8.95 4.74 -10.00
C ARG A 98 -9.48 4.82 -8.56
N ALA A 99 -9.63 6.03 -8.01
CA ALA A 99 -10.22 6.22 -6.68
C ALA A 99 -11.66 5.70 -6.60
N ARG A 100 -12.49 5.92 -7.63
CA ARG A 100 -13.85 5.36 -7.70
C ARG A 100 -13.89 3.84 -7.81
N LEU A 101 -12.82 3.20 -8.27
CA LEU A 101 -12.66 1.75 -8.29
C LEU A 101 -12.10 1.21 -6.96
N GLY A 102 -11.90 2.08 -5.97
CA GLY A 102 -11.44 1.72 -4.64
C GLY A 102 -9.94 1.75 -4.44
N LEU A 103 -9.17 2.48 -5.27
CA LEU A 103 -7.74 2.71 -5.08
C LEU A 103 -7.53 4.07 -4.40
N SER A 104 -7.10 4.07 -3.15
CA SER A 104 -6.77 5.30 -2.42
C SER A 104 -5.25 5.48 -2.33
N TYR A 105 -4.82 6.73 -2.25
CA TYR A 105 -3.41 7.11 -2.15
C TYR A 105 -3.19 8.06 -0.98
N LEU A 106 -2.23 7.74 -0.14
CA LEU A 106 -1.76 8.56 0.96
C LEU A 106 -0.32 8.99 0.69
N PRO A 107 -0.07 10.24 0.32
CA PRO A 107 1.27 10.75 0.05
C PRO A 107 2.12 10.85 1.32
N GLN A 108 3.44 10.95 1.13
CA GLN A 108 4.40 11.24 2.18
C GLN A 108 4.12 12.61 2.83
N GLU A 109 3.88 13.62 2.01
CA GLU A 109 3.54 14.95 2.50
C GLU A 109 2.10 15.03 3.02
N ALA A 110 1.91 15.84 4.06
CA ALA A 110 0.61 16.03 4.68
C ALA A 110 -0.42 16.57 3.67
N SER A 111 -1.48 15.79 3.46
CA SER A 111 -2.56 16.08 2.50
C SER A 111 -3.80 16.73 3.14
N ILE A 112 -3.75 17.01 4.44
CA ILE A 112 -4.89 17.57 5.19
C ILE A 112 -5.26 18.97 4.70
N PHE A 113 -6.55 19.29 4.66
CA PHE A 113 -7.04 20.65 4.40
C PHE A 113 -6.80 21.54 5.60
N ARG A 114 -5.68 22.27 5.60
CA ARG A 114 -5.15 23.01 6.78
C ARG A 114 -6.10 24.05 7.36
N LYS A 115 -7.00 24.63 6.54
CA LYS A 115 -7.96 25.65 6.96
C LYS A 115 -9.28 25.11 7.51
N LEU A 116 -9.48 23.80 7.43
CA LEU A 116 -10.68 23.12 7.93
C LEU A 116 -10.41 22.49 9.30
N ASN A 117 -11.47 22.24 10.07
CA ASN A 117 -11.41 21.40 11.26
C ASN A 117 -11.38 19.92 10.87
N VAL A 118 -11.32 19.01 11.85
CA VAL A 118 -11.27 17.56 11.62
C VAL A 118 -12.55 17.07 10.94
N GLU A 119 -13.70 17.49 11.42
CA GLU A 119 -15.01 17.14 10.86
C GLU A 119 -15.10 17.52 9.39
N ASP A 120 -14.84 18.78 9.05
CA ASP A 120 -14.95 19.29 7.70
C ASP A 120 -13.95 18.63 6.73
N ASN A 121 -12.78 18.23 7.24
CA ASN A 121 -11.79 17.47 6.46
C ASN A 121 -12.36 16.13 5.96
N VAL A 122 -13.07 15.41 6.80
CA VAL A 122 -13.67 14.10 6.47
C VAL A 122 -14.98 14.28 5.71
N ARG A 123 -15.84 15.21 6.14
CA ARG A 123 -17.13 15.55 5.53
C ARG A 123 -16.98 15.92 4.06
N ALA A 124 -16.01 16.76 3.72
CA ALA A 124 -15.75 17.17 2.33
C ALA A 124 -15.52 16.00 1.37
N VAL A 125 -15.00 14.89 1.87
CA VAL A 125 -14.84 13.67 1.07
C VAL A 125 -16.11 12.84 1.04
N LEU A 126 -16.85 12.76 2.15
CA LEU A 126 -18.12 12.01 2.23
C LEU A 126 -19.20 12.63 1.36
N GLU A 127 -19.26 13.95 1.23
CA GLU A 127 -20.21 14.68 0.36
C GLU A 127 -20.04 14.33 -1.12
N LEU A 128 -18.85 13.88 -1.53
CA LEU A 128 -18.58 13.43 -2.89
C LEU A 128 -18.90 11.94 -3.13
N GLN A 129 -19.37 11.22 -2.09
CA GLN A 129 -19.67 9.80 -2.18
C GLN A 129 -21.14 9.57 -2.56
N PHE A 130 -21.40 8.36 -3.04
CA PHE A 130 -22.71 7.92 -3.49
C PHE A 130 -23.19 6.72 -2.66
N ASP A 131 -24.51 6.56 -2.60
CA ASP A 131 -25.14 5.35 -2.06
C ASP A 131 -25.07 4.19 -3.09
N ASP A 132 -25.50 2.99 -2.67
CA ASP A 132 -25.49 1.79 -3.52
C ASP A 132 -26.43 1.92 -4.76
N ARG A 133 -27.28 2.93 -4.79
CA ARG A 133 -28.17 3.27 -5.92
C ARG A 133 -27.58 4.38 -6.80
N GLY A 134 -26.33 4.79 -6.57
CA GLY A 134 -25.64 5.85 -7.33
C GLY A 134 -26.18 7.26 -7.07
N ARG A 135 -26.84 7.50 -5.94
CA ARG A 135 -27.32 8.84 -5.53
C ARG A 135 -26.36 9.44 -4.50
N PRO A 136 -26.17 10.78 -4.48
CA PRO A 136 -25.37 11.43 -3.45
C PRO A 136 -25.83 11.00 -2.04
N LEU A 137 -24.88 10.84 -1.13
CA LEU A 137 -25.18 10.52 0.26
C LEU A 137 -26.09 11.61 0.88
N ARG A 138 -27.08 11.18 1.66
CA ARG A 138 -27.91 12.08 2.46
C ARG A 138 -27.15 12.51 3.73
N GLU A 139 -27.51 13.67 4.26
CA GLU A 139 -26.87 14.25 5.45
C GLU A 139 -26.79 13.26 6.64
N ALA A 140 -27.88 12.54 6.92
CA ALA A 140 -27.89 11.53 8.00
C ALA A 140 -26.88 10.39 7.77
N ALA A 141 -26.66 9.96 6.51
CA ALA A 141 -25.68 8.94 6.18
C ALA A 141 -24.25 9.49 6.24
N ILE A 142 -24.05 10.74 5.85
CA ILE A 142 -22.76 11.44 5.99
C ILE A 142 -22.38 11.52 7.47
N GLU A 143 -23.29 11.99 8.32
CA GLU A 143 -23.08 12.13 9.76
C GLU A 143 -22.78 10.79 10.44
N GLN A 144 -23.51 9.75 10.09
CA GLN A 144 -23.29 8.40 10.62
C GLN A 144 -21.90 7.87 10.22
N ARG A 145 -21.51 7.99 8.93
CA ARG A 145 -20.20 7.53 8.45
C ARG A 145 -19.06 8.36 9.03
N LEU A 146 -19.25 9.68 9.14
CA LEU A 146 -18.29 10.59 9.74
C LEU A 146 -17.99 10.20 11.18
N THR A 147 -19.04 10.07 12.02
CA THR A 147 -18.90 9.69 13.42
C THR A 147 -18.20 8.33 13.56
N ALA A 148 -18.61 7.34 12.78
CA ALA A 148 -17.97 6.02 12.79
C ALA A 148 -16.47 6.08 12.45
N LEU A 149 -16.06 6.85 11.42
CA LEU A 149 -14.66 7.02 11.05
C LEU A 149 -13.84 7.70 12.13
N LEU A 150 -14.39 8.74 12.77
CA LEU A 150 -13.70 9.43 13.87
C LEU A 150 -13.52 8.54 15.10
N GLN A 151 -14.51 7.71 15.43
CA GLN A 151 -14.45 6.73 16.51
C GLN A 151 -13.44 5.62 16.22
N ASP A 152 -13.50 5.02 15.04
CA ASP A 152 -12.60 3.97 14.58
C ASP A 152 -11.12 4.38 14.70
N LEU A 153 -10.82 5.64 14.38
CA LEU A 153 -9.47 6.19 14.43
C LEU A 153 -9.16 6.91 15.76
N ARG A 154 -10.09 6.87 16.72
CA ARG A 154 -9.94 7.48 18.06
C ARG A 154 -9.62 8.98 18.03
N ILE A 155 -10.25 9.71 17.13
CA ILE A 155 -10.11 11.17 16.96
C ILE A 155 -11.45 11.93 17.10
N GLU A 156 -12.49 11.29 17.61
CA GLU A 156 -13.81 11.92 17.80
C GLU A 156 -13.74 13.14 18.73
N HIS A 157 -12.92 13.08 19.78
CA HIS A 157 -12.67 14.19 20.70
C HIS A 157 -12.03 15.42 20.05
N LEU A 158 -11.42 15.25 18.85
CA LEU A 158 -10.82 16.32 18.06
C LEU A 158 -11.74 16.86 16.97
N ARG A 159 -13.01 16.43 16.94
CA ARG A 159 -13.95 16.70 15.85
C ARG A 159 -13.97 18.17 15.41
N GLN A 160 -13.98 19.10 16.36
CA GLN A 160 -14.02 20.54 16.13
C GLN A 160 -12.63 21.22 16.13
N SER A 161 -11.57 20.44 16.34
CA SER A 161 -10.21 20.98 16.39
C SER A 161 -9.75 21.41 15.00
N SER A 162 -9.04 22.53 14.95
CA SER A 162 -8.41 22.99 13.71
C SER A 162 -7.34 22.00 13.25
N ALA A 163 -7.26 21.75 11.94
CA ALA A 163 -6.22 20.87 11.38
C ALA A 163 -4.79 21.40 11.65
N LEU A 164 -4.62 22.68 11.90
CA LEU A 164 -3.33 23.29 12.22
C LEU A 164 -2.85 22.99 13.66
N SER A 165 -3.78 22.71 14.58
CA SER A 165 -3.45 22.41 15.98
C SER A 165 -3.13 20.94 16.25
N LEU A 166 -3.31 20.06 15.25
CA LEU A 166 -3.11 18.64 15.39
C LEU A 166 -1.61 18.25 15.46
N SER A 167 -1.29 17.34 16.34
CA SER A 167 0.00 16.62 16.34
C SER A 167 0.18 15.84 15.01
N GLY A 168 1.40 15.40 14.74
CA GLY A 168 1.70 14.59 13.55
C GLY A 168 0.86 13.31 13.46
N GLY A 169 0.73 12.57 14.58
CA GLY A 169 -0.06 11.35 14.65
C GLY A 169 -1.57 11.58 14.50
N GLU A 170 -2.11 12.62 15.13
CA GLU A 170 -3.52 12.99 14.97
C GLU A 170 -3.83 13.43 13.52
N ARG A 171 -2.96 14.21 12.93
CA ARG A 171 -3.07 14.63 11.53
C ARG A 171 -3.09 13.41 10.60
N ARG A 172 -2.20 12.44 10.81
CA ARG A 172 -2.15 11.21 10.01
C ARG A 172 -3.44 10.40 10.13
N ARG A 173 -4.02 10.33 11.33
CA ARG A 173 -5.33 9.67 11.54
C ARG A 173 -6.46 10.37 10.78
N VAL A 174 -6.47 11.71 10.71
CA VAL A 174 -7.46 12.46 9.92
C VAL A 174 -7.28 12.20 8.42
N GLU A 175 -6.05 12.15 7.92
CA GLU A 175 -5.77 11.82 6.52
C GLU A 175 -6.26 10.41 6.16
N ILE A 176 -6.08 9.45 7.07
CA ILE A 176 -6.58 8.09 6.91
C ILE A 176 -8.10 8.04 6.99
N ALA A 177 -8.75 8.82 7.89
CA ALA A 177 -10.20 8.96 7.92
C ALA A 177 -10.74 9.43 6.57
N ARG A 178 -10.08 10.42 5.97
CA ARG A 178 -10.40 10.91 4.62
C ARG A 178 -10.23 9.83 3.54
N ALA A 179 -9.15 9.06 3.61
CA ALA A 179 -8.93 7.96 2.69
C ALA A 179 -10.01 6.89 2.84
N LEU A 180 -10.38 6.52 4.07
CA LEU A 180 -11.42 5.55 4.38
C LEU A 180 -12.84 6.03 4.01
N ALA A 181 -13.07 7.34 3.99
CA ALA A 181 -14.34 7.94 3.56
C ALA A 181 -14.72 7.56 2.11
N THR A 182 -13.72 7.25 1.27
CA THR A 182 -13.95 6.75 -0.10
C THR A 182 -14.25 5.24 -0.18
N GLN A 183 -14.27 4.52 0.96
CA GLN A 183 -14.45 3.07 1.05
C GLN A 183 -13.46 2.29 0.14
N PRO A 184 -12.15 2.51 0.32
CA PRO A 184 -11.16 1.92 -0.56
C PRO A 184 -11.06 0.41 -0.37
N ARG A 185 -10.74 -0.28 -1.46
CA ARG A 185 -10.36 -1.70 -1.46
C ARG A 185 -8.85 -1.87 -1.31
N PHE A 186 -8.10 -0.90 -1.82
CA PHE A 186 -6.64 -0.83 -1.74
C PHE A 186 -6.20 0.57 -1.34
N ILE A 187 -5.21 0.64 -0.45
CA ILE A 187 -4.57 1.90 -0.05
C ILE A 187 -3.07 1.81 -0.35
N LEU A 188 -2.55 2.81 -1.04
CA LEU A 188 -1.15 2.98 -1.32
C LEU A 188 -0.56 4.01 -0.36
N LEU A 189 0.45 3.60 0.42
CA LEU A 189 1.15 4.45 1.40
C LEU A 189 2.56 4.76 0.90
N ASP A 190 2.82 6.04 0.65
CA ASP A 190 4.12 6.52 0.19
C ASP A 190 4.95 6.96 1.40
N GLU A 191 6.02 6.23 1.68
CA GLU A 191 6.99 6.48 2.76
C GLU A 191 6.34 6.80 4.12
N PRO A 192 5.45 5.94 4.65
CA PRO A 192 4.70 6.25 5.86
C PRO A 192 5.58 6.36 7.12
N PHE A 193 6.81 5.82 7.11
CA PHE A 193 7.75 5.86 8.23
C PHE A 193 8.87 6.91 8.06
N ALA A 194 8.84 7.71 6.99
CA ALA A 194 9.87 8.69 6.73
C ALA A 194 9.83 9.86 7.73
N GLY A 195 10.96 10.12 8.39
CA GLY A 195 11.13 11.32 9.23
C GLY A 195 10.27 11.36 10.50
N ILE A 196 9.78 10.22 10.98
CA ILE A 196 8.98 10.12 12.21
C ILE A 196 9.76 9.46 13.36
N ASP A 197 9.35 9.77 14.58
CA ASP A 197 9.93 9.19 15.80
C ASP A 197 9.44 7.74 16.03
N PRO A 198 10.15 6.95 16.88
CA PRO A 198 9.78 5.55 17.13
C PRO A 198 8.37 5.34 17.71
N ILE A 199 7.84 6.31 18.45
CA ILE A 199 6.49 6.20 19.01
C ILE A 199 5.46 6.35 17.89
N ALA A 200 5.67 7.30 16.98
CA ALA A 200 4.83 7.50 15.82
C ALA A 200 4.88 6.29 14.85
N VAL A 201 6.03 5.60 14.73
CA VAL A 201 6.13 4.34 13.95
C VAL A 201 5.12 3.31 14.47
N ILE A 202 5.08 3.07 15.78
CA ILE A 202 4.14 2.11 16.40
C ILE A 202 2.69 2.49 16.10
N GLU A 203 2.37 3.78 16.13
CA GLU A 203 1.02 4.26 15.81
C GLU A 203 0.64 3.97 14.34
N ILE A 204 1.56 4.22 13.40
CA ILE A 204 1.34 3.93 11.98
C ILE A 204 1.21 2.43 11.74
N GLN A 205 2.04 1.61 12.38
CA GLN A 205 1.92 0.15 12.29
C GLN A 205 0.56 -0.35 12.79
N ARG A 206 0.04 0.22 13.89
CA ARG A 206 -1.33 -0.09 14.38
C ARG A 206 -2.41 0.30 13.37
N ILE A 207 -2.25 1.44 12.70
CA ILE A 207 -3.19 1.89 11.67
C ILE A 207 -3.14 0.96 10.44
N ILE A 208 -1.95 0.55 10.00
CA ILE A 208 -1.81 -0.40 8.88
C ILE A 208 -2.45 -1.75 9.23
N SER A 209 -2.23 -2.25 10.44
CA SER A 209 -2.89 -3.45 10.95
C SER A 209 -4.42 -3.30 11.00
N PHE A 210 -4.92 -2.14 11.38
CA PHE A 210 -6.35 -1.83 11.36
C PHE A 210 -6.92 -1.83 9.94
N LEU A 211 -6.22 -1.28 8.95
CA LEU A 211 -6.61 -1.32 7.53
C LEU A 211 -6.68 -2.76 7.02
N LYS A 212 -5.63 -3.55 7.29
CA LYS A 212 -5.57 -4.98 6.96
C LYS A 212 -6.75 -5.76 7.53
N ASN A 213 -7.05 -5.58 8.83
CA ASN A 213 -8.14 -6.26 9.52
C ASN A 213 -9.53 -5.88 8.97
N ARG A 214 -9.65 -4.76 8.29
CA ARG A 214 -10.85 -4.34 7.54
C ARG A 214 -10.93 -4.95 6.13
N GLY A 215 -10.00 -5.82 5.78
CA GLY A 215 -9.95 -6.43 4.46
C GLY A 215 -9.43 -5.48 3.36
N ILE A 216 -8.76 -4.40 3.72
CA ILE A 216 -8.17 -3.46 2.77
C ILE A 216 -6.76 -3.94 2.41
N GLY A 217 -6.44 -4.09 1.13
CA GLY A 217 -5.09 -4.36 0.66
C GLY A 217 -4.23 -3.10 0.79
N VAL A 218 -3.01 -3.25 1.30
CA VAL A 218 -2.10 -2.12 1.53
C VAL A 218 -0.81 -2.34 0.77
N LEU A 219 -0.42 -1.37 -0.07
CA LEU A 219 0.91 -1.32 -0.69
C LEU A 219 1.71 -0.20 -0.06
N ILE A 220 2.91 -0.52 0.42
CA ILE A 220 3.79 0.42 1.10
C ILE A 220 5.09 0.53 0.34
N THR A 221 5.57 1.76 0.10
CA THR A 221 6.96 2.01 -0.27
C THR A 221 7.63 2.82 0.83
N ASP A 222 8.83 2.38 1.27
CA ASP A 222 9.58 3.09 2.31
C ASP A 222 11.08 2.75 2.19
N HIS A 223 11.92 3.56 2.83
CA HIS A 223 13.35 3.23 3.03
C HIS A 223 13.64 2.67 4.43
N ASN A 224 12.71 2.74 5.34
CA ASN A 224 12.78 2.08 6.64
C ASN A 224 12.43 0.58 6.50
N VAL A 225 13.40 -0.18 6.02
CA VAL A 225 13.22 -1.59 5.66
C VAL A 225 12.73 -2.43 6.84
N ARG A 226 13.34 -2.24 8.02
CA ARG A 226 12.99 -3.00 9.22
C ARG A 226 11.54 -2.78 9.62
N GLU A 227 11.12 -1.52 9.69
CA GLU A 227 9.75 -1.14 10.08
C GLU A 227 8.72 -1.65 9.07
N THR A 228 9.07 -1.59 7.78
CA THR A 228 8.19 -2.05 6.70
C THR A 228 8.08 -3.56 6.68
N LEU A 229 9.19 -4.29 6.69
CA LEU A 229 9.17 -5.76 6.71
C LEU A 229 8.48 -6.30 7.98
N GLY A 230 8.60 -5.58 9.11
CA GLY A 230 7.95 -5.97 10.37
C GLY A 230 6.42 -6.02 10.34
N ILE A 231 5.78 -5.40 9.34
CA ILE A 231 4.32 -5.37 9.20
C ILE A 231 3.80 -5.95 7.89
N CYS A 232 4.68 -6.26 6.94
CA CYS A 232 4.30 -6.84 5.66
C CYS A 232 4.02 -8.34 5.76
N ASP A 233 3.05 -8.81 4.98
CA ASP A 233 2.84 -10.23 4.72
C ASP A 233 3.73 -10.72 3.58
N HIS A 234 4.00 -9.83 2.62
CA HIS A 234 4.80 -10.08 1.44
C HIS A 234 5.58 -8.84 1.04
N ALA A 235 6.73 -9.00 0.41
CA ALA A 235 7.51 -7.88 -0.09
C ALA A 235 8.14 -8.17 -1.46
N TYR A 236 8.26 -7.12 -2.25
CA TYR A 236 8.99 -7.08 -3.53
C TYR A 236 10.20 -6.18 -3.38
N ILE A 237 11.36 -6.68 -3.74
CA ILE A 237 12.59 -5.89 -3.76
C ILE A 237 12.89 -5.50 -5.19
N ILE A 238 12.87 -4.19 -5.47
CA ILE A 238 13.22 -3.66 -6.78
C ILE A 238 14.70 -3.26 -6.78
N SER A 239 15.42 -3.67 -7.81
CA SER A 239 16.78 -3.24 -8.11
C SER A 239 16.91 -2.98 -9.60
N ASP A 240 17.54 -1.86 -9.98
CA ASP A 240 17.80 -1.48 -11.38
C ASP A 240 16.57 -1.59 -12.29
N GLY A 241 15.39 -1.18 -11.78
CA GLY A 241 14.14 -1.14 -12.54
C GLY A 241 13.42 -2.47 -12.72
N SER A 242 13.85 -3.54 -12.05
CA SER A 242 13.24 -4.86 -12.11
C SER A 242 13.06 -5.45 -10.72
N VAL A 243 12.15 -6.41 -10.55
CA VAL A 243 12.02 -7.18 -9.31
C VAL A 243 13.24 -8.09 -9.17
N LEU A 244 14.02 -7.90 -8.10
CA LEU A 244 15.18 -8.69 -7.75
C LEU A 244 14.77 -9.95 -6.97
N ALA A 245 13.85 -9.79 -6.00
CA ALA A 245 13.33 -10.85 -5.16
C ALA A 245 11.92 -10.53 -4.69
N GLU A 246 11.14 -11.57 -4.40
CA GLU A 246 9.82 -11.47 -3.79
C GLU A 246 9.60 -12.62 -2.80
N GLY A 247 8.82 -12.40 -1.76
CA GLY A 247 8.52 -13.42 -0.77
C GLY A 247 8.03 -12.84 0.55
N THR A 248 7.96 -13.71 1.55
CA THR A 248 7.69 -13.27 2.92
C THR A 248 8.86 -12.43 3.47
N PRO A 249 8.67 -11.64 4.54
CA PRO A 249 9.77 -10.94 5.20
C PRO A 249 10.96 -11.85 5.52
N ALA A 250 10.71 -13.09 5.92
CA ALA A 250 11.77 -14.06 6.23
C ALA A 250 12.55 -14.46 4.98
N ASP A 251 11.87 -14.69 3.85
CA ASP A 251 12.52 -15.00 2.57
C ASP A 251 13.42 -13.85 2.12
N ILE A 252 12.91 -12.63 2.18
CA ILE A 252 13.63 -11.41 1.79
C ILE A 252 14.90 -11.20 2.64
N VAL A 253 14.81 -11.39 3.96
CA VAL A 253 15.96 -11.20 4.86
C VAL A 253 17.03 -12.25 4.67
N ASN A 254 16.66 -13.47 4.25
CA ASN A 254 17.58 -14.58 4.01
C ASN A 254 18.12 -14.64 2.57
N ASP A 255 17.56 -13.87 1.64
CA ASP A 255 17.99 -13.84 0.25
C ASP A 255 19.40 -13.24 0.11
N VAL A 256 20.31 -13.97 -0.53
CA VAL A 256 21.72 -13.62 -0.67
C VAL A 256 21.91 -12.38 -1.55
N ASP A 257 21.16 -12.26 -2.63
CA ASP A 257 21.25 -11.14 -3.55
C ASP A 257 20.67 -9.86 -2.95
N VAL A 258 19.54 -9.98 -2.21
CA VAL A 258 18.96 -8.87 -1.47
C VAL A 258 19.91 -8.36 -0.38
N ARG A 259 20.56 -9.25 0.36
CA ARG A 259 21.57 -8.87 1.37
C ARG A 259 22.75 -8.14 0.72
N ARG A 260 23.24 -8.66 -0.38
CA ARG A 260 24.40 -8.07 -1.10
C ARG A 260 24.09 -6.70 -1.68
N VAL A 261 22.90 -6.49 -2.26
CA VAL A 261 22.56 -5.28 -3.04
C VAL A 261 21.88 -4.22 -2.17
N TYR A 262 21.15 -4.61 -1.13
CA TYR A 262 20.25 -3.70 -0.44
C TYR A 262 20.36 -3.71 1.10
N LEU A 263 20.29 -4.85 1.75
CA LEU A 263 20.21 -4.91 3.23
C LEU A 263 21.58 -4.78 3.91
N GLY A 264 22.64 -5.27 3.26
CA GLY A 264 23.95 -5.47 3.88
C GLY A 264 24.05 -6.79 4.67
N GLU A 265 25.27 -7.29 4.82
CA GLU A 265 25.54 -8.61 5.43
C GLU A 265 25.11 -8.71 6.91
N HIS A 266 25.13 -7.59 7.64
CA HIS A 266 24.83 -7.52 9.08
C HIS A 266 23.38 -7.15 9.41
N PHE A 267 22.49 -7.05 8.41
CA PHE A 267 21.09 -6.72 8.65
C PHE A 267 20.41 -7.79 9.51
N ARG A 268 19.69 -7.35 10.56
CA ARG A 268 18.85 -8.19 11.45
C ARG A 268 17.49 -7.49 11.62
N MET A 269 16.43 -8.28 11.64
CA MET A 269 15.07 -7.84 11.99
C MET A 269 14.96 -7.50 13.47
#